data_b57f3d666455f785d6c863518a0dee22
#
_entry.id   b57f3d666455f785d6c863518a0dee22
#
_cell.length_a   1.000
_cell.length_b   1.000
_cell.length_c   1.000
_cell.angle_alpha   90.00
_cell.angle_beta   90.00
_cell.angle_gamma   90.00
#
_symmetry.space_group_name_H-M   'P 1'
#
loop_
_entity.id
_entity.type
_entity.pdbx_description
1 polymer ?
#
loop_
_entity_poly.entity_id
_entity_poly.type
_entity_poly.pdbx_seq_one_letter_code
_entity_poly.pdbx_strand_id
1 'polypeptide(L)'
;MKNIIRFTAVALAATMLASAATSCVGDLDVKPIDPNIELPEDVLNSQEAFTALLAKCYQGLSCSASSGPSSDPDIEGVDGGYGQYMRALFNMEELSTDVATCCWNDGGLFDIHNLNWNASNEFILSMYYRIFFQISLCNEFIRRSNASDISGYSLKNAYIAEARALRLFSYYHAIDLFGNVPFATEHQSVGSTGAEQISRADLFDWMESECNDLLGGSDLAEPGKNEYGRCDKGMVQMILAKLYLNAEVWKGTAMYDKAAA
;
A
#
# COMPACT_ATOMS: atom_id res chain seq x y z
N MET A 1 29.14 -43.73 -46.80
CA MET A 1 29.88 -43.01 -45.72
C MET A 1 29.43 -41.58 -45.50
N LYS A 2 29.33 -40.71 -46.53
CA LYS A 2 28.93 -39.28 -46.36
C LYS A 2 27.54 -39.07 -45.65
N ASN A 3 26.57 -39.93 -45.85
CA ASN A 3 25.22 -39.80 -45.24
C ASN A 3 25.19 -40.26 -43.78
N ILE A 4 26.03 -41.23 -43.40
CA ILE A 4 26.14 -41.67 -42.01
C ILE A 4 26.79 -40.59 -41.13
N ILE A 5 27.83 -39.93 -41.66
CA ILE A 5 28.51 -38.81 -40.94
C ILE A 5 27.59 -37.63 -40.77
N ARG A 6 26.71 -37.35 -41.75
CA ARG A 6 25.68 -36.29 -41.60
C ARG A 6 24.61 -36.63 -40.55
N PHE A 7 24.19 -37.89 -40.51
CA PHE A 7 23.18 -38.34 -39.50
C PHE A 7 23.75 -38.31 -38.09
N THR A 8 25.01 -38.73 -37.92
CA THR A 8 25.66 -38.67 -36.58
C THR A 8 25.94 -37.24 -36.14
N ALA A 9 26.29 -36.32 -37.03
CA ALA A 9 26.49 -34.92 -36.69
C ALA A 9 25.17 -34.23 -36.28
N VAL A 10 24.06 -34.52 -36.96
CA VAL A 10 22.74 -33.98 -36.63
C VAL A 10 22.24 -34.56 -35.31
N ALA A 11 22.45 -35.86 -35.06
CA ALA A 11 22.08 -36.47 -33.78
C ALA A 11 22.88 -35.92 -32.61
N LEU A 12 24.19 -35.66 -32.78
CA LEU A 12 25.02 -35.02 -31.74
C LEU A 12 24.61 -33.57 -31.49
N ALA A 13 24.28 -32.82 -32.52
CA ALA A 13 23.80 -31.44 -32.37
C ALA A 13 22.45 -31.39 -31.66
N ALA A 14 21.53 -32.31 -31.96
CA ALA A 14 20.24 -32.40 -31.30
C ALA A 14 20.34 -32.79 -29.79
N THR A 15 21.26 -33.70 -29.46
CA THR A 15 21.53 -34.04 -28.05
C THR A 15 22.20 -32.90 -27.28
N MET A 16 23.08 -32.12 -27.89
CA MET A 16 23.67 -30.93 -27.25
C MET A 16 22.65 -29.80 -27.04
N LEU A 17 21.71 -29.60 -28.00
CA LEU A 17 20.63 -28.64 -27.82
C LEU A 17 19.62 -29.07 -26.73
N ALA A 18 19.31 -30.35 -26.62
CA ALA A 18 18.41 -30.89 -25.62
C ALA A 18 18.99 -30.79 -24.18
N SER A 19 20.30 -30.98 -24.03
CA SER A 19 20.96 -30.82 -22.71
C SER A 19 21.14 -29.37 -22.28
N ALA A 20 21.21 -28.42 -23.22
CA ALA A 20 21.24 -26.99 -22.89
C ALA A 20 19.89 -26.44 -22.46
N ALA A 21 18.77 -27.06 -22.84
CA ALA A 21 17.42 -26.64 -22.48
C ALA A 21 16.99 -27.09 -21.06
N THR A 22 17.67 -28.04 -20.43
CA THR A 22 17.32 -28.56 -19.10
C THR A 22 18.14 -27.96 -17.97
N SER A 23 19.10 -27.09 -18.25
CA SER A 23 20.13 -26.67 -17.31
C SER A 23 19.75 -25.49 -16.40
N CYS A 24 18.61 -24.81 -16.58
CA CYS A 24 18.35 -23.57 -15.81
C CYS A 24 16.94 -23.43 -15.21
N VAL A 25 16.06 -24.42 -15.35
CA VAL A 25 14.67 -24.23 -14.89
C VAL A 25 14.53 -24.49 -13.37
N GLY A 26 15.38 -25.31 -12.78
CA GLY A 26 15.36 -25.57 -11.34
C GLY A 26 16.21 -24.61 -10.50
N ASP A 27 17.12 -23.88 -11.11
CA ASP A 27 18.04 -22.94 -10.42
C ASP A 27 17.35 -21.58 -10.07
N LEU A 28 16.14 -21.35 -10.58
CA LEU A 28 15.33 -20.15 -10.28
C LEU A 28 14.41 -20.33 -9.08
N ASP A 29 14.16 -21.57 -8.66
CA ASP A 29 13.38 -21.92 -7.46
C ASP A 29 14.30 -22.12 -6.25
N VAL A 30 15.10 -21.11 -5.93
CA VAL A 30 16.02 -21.19 -4.78
C VAL A 30 15.23 -20.92 -3.50
N LYS A 31 15.19 -21.90 -2.61
CA LYS A 31 14.76 -21.64 -1.24
C LYS A 31 15.90 -20.94 -0.48
N PRO A 32 15.57 -19.98 0.41
CA PRO A 32 16.57 -19.35 1.26
C PRO A 32 17.40 -20.41 2.02
N ILE A 33 18.73 -20.29 1.99
CA ILE A 33 19.63 -21.16 2.73
C ILE A 33 19.72 -20.73 4.21
N ASP A 34 19.46 -19.44 4.49
CA ASP A 34 19.43 -18.91 5.84
C ASP A 34 18.16 -19.39 6.56
N PRO A 35 18.29 -20.15 7.67
CA PRO A 35 17.15 -20.68 8.42
C PRO A 35 16.31 -19.59 9.12
N ASN A 36 16.77 -18.33 9.13
CA ASN A 36 16.03 -17.20 9.68
C ASN A 36 15.21 -16.46 8.61
N ILE A 37 15.32 -16.85 7.33
CA ILE A 37 14.51 -16.29 6.23
C ILE A 37 13.40 -17.28 5.92
N GLU A 38 12.17 -16.91 6.25
CA GLU A 38 10.97 -17.67 5.93
C GLU A 38 10.31 -17.12 4.67
N LEU A 39 9.83 -18.01 3.80
CA LEU A 39 9.05 -17.60 2.64
C LEU A 39 7.62 -17.22 3.08
N PRO A 40 6.96 -16.25 2.40
CA PRO A 40 5.60 -15.86 2.74
C PRO A 40 4.59 -17.02 2.77
N GLU A 41 4.75 -18.03 1.91
CA GLU A 41 3.93 -19.24 1.88
C GLU A 41 4.13 -20.14 3.10
N ASP A 42 5.30 -20.10 3.73
CA ASP A 42 5.60 -20.87 4.94
C ASP A 42 5.04 -20.17 6.19
N VAL A 43 4.99 -18.84 6.18
CA VAL A 43 4.50 -18.01 7.29
C VAL A 43 2.98 -17.83 7.26
N LEU A 44 2.41 -17.51 6.09
CA LEU A 44 0.98 -17.20 5.93
C LEU A 44 0.13 -18.46 5.80
N ASN A 45 0.21 -19.33 6.81
CA ASN A 45 -0.43 -20.65 6.83
C ASN A 45 -1.60 -20.77 7.81
N SER A 46 -1.99 -19.69 8.47
CA SER A 46 -3.08 -19.67 9.45
C SER A 46 -3.79 -18.31 9.50
N GLN A 47 -5.00 -18.27 10.07
CA GLN A 47 -5.73 -17.01 10.28
C GLN A 47 -4.95 -16.06 11.20
N GLU A 48 -4.24 -16.57 12.21
CA GLU A 48 -3.41 -15.79 13.13
C GLU A 48 -2.28 -15.08 12.38
N ALA A 49 -1.65 -15.73 11.41
CA ALA A 49 -0.63 -15.12 10.56
C ALA A 49 -1.21 -13.97 9.71
N PHE A 50 -2.40 -14.16 9.14
CA PHE A 50 -3.10 -13.07 8.43
C PHE A 50 -3.55 -11.96 9.39
N THR A 51 -3.92 -12.28 10.63
CA THR A 51 -4.20 -11.26 11.66
C THR A 51 -2.96 -10.42 11.96
N ALA A 52 -1.79 -11.05 12.08
CA ALA A 52 -0.52 -10.34 12.27
C ALA A 52 -0.16 -9.45 11.07
N LEU A 53 -0.39 -9.94 9.84
CA LEU A 53 -0.16 -9.15 8.63
C LEU A 53 -1.13 -7.97 8.51
N LEU A 54 -2.42 -8.15 8.88
CA LEU A 54 -3.38 -7.04 8.97
C LEU A 54 -2.96 -6.03 10.04
N ALA A 55 -2.50 -6.50 11.21
CA ALA A 55 -1.99 -5.63 12.26
C ALA A 55 -0.80 -4.77 11.78
N LYS A 56 0.04 -5.29 10.87
CA LYS A 56 1.10 -4.49 10.22
C LYS A 56 0.52 -3.36 9.37
N CYS A 57 -0.62 -3.56 8.70
CA CYS A 57 -1.31 -2.49 7.97
C CYS A 57 -1.78 -1.37 8.91
N TYR A 58 -2.26 -1.68 10.11
CA TYR A 58 -2.61 -0.68 11.13
C TYR A 58 -1.36 -0.02 11.72
N GLN A 59 -0.33 -0.80 12.03
CA GLN A 59 0.94 -0.31 12.57
C GLN A 59 1.58 0.73 11.65
N GLY A 60 1.48 0.57 10.33
CA GLY A 60 2.03 1.49 9.33
C GLY A 60 1.55 2.93 9.48
N LEU A 61 0.41 3.17 10.13
CA LEU A 61 -0.11 4.51 10.40
C LEU A 61 0.58 5.19 11.61
N SER A 62 1.09 4.42 12.58
CA SER A 62 1.60 4.96 13.85
C SER A 62 3.08 4.73 14.10
N CYS A 63 3.69 3.77 13.42
CA CYS A 63 5.10 3.40 13.62
C CYS A 63 5.92 3.66 12.35
N SER A 64 7.18 4.04 12.56
CA SER A 64 8.17 4.24 11.48
C SER A 64 9.11 3.05 11.33
N ALA A 65 9.04 2.08 12.22
CA ALA A 65 9.95 0.94 12.24
C ALA A 65 9.29 -0.29 12.91
N SER A 66 9.88 -1.47 12.70
CA SER A 66 9.38 -2.74 13.23
C SER A 66 9.58 -2.90 14.74
N SER A 67 10.60 -2.25 15.30
CA SER A 67 11.05 -2.45 16.70
C SER A 67 10.84 -1.22 17.60
N GLY A 68 10.07 -0.25 17.17
CA GLY A 68 9.78 0.97 17.91
C GLY A 68 10.41 2.23 17.30
N PRO A 69 10.13 3.40 17.87
CA PRO A 69 10.44 4.70 17.24
C PRO A 69 11.93 5.05 17.14
N SER A 70 12.79 4.31 17.81
CA SER A 70 14.25 4.55 17.82
C SER A 70 15.04 3.51 17.02
N SER A 71 14.35 2.59 16.35
CA SER A 71 15.00 1.59 15.49
C SER A 71 15.11 2.09 14.04
N ASP A 72 15.86 1.37 13.23
CA ASP A 72 15.99 1.66 11.80
C ASP A 72 14.61 1.74 11.14
N PRO A 73 14.38 2.76 10.31
CA PRO A 73 13.09 2.94 9.65
C PRO A 73 12.80 1.79 8.67
N ASP A 74 11.54 1.48 8.51
CA ASP A 74 11.06 0.48 7.55
C ASP A 74 10.99 1.00 6.10
N ILE A 75 11.25 2.29 5.90
CA ILE A 75 11.38 2.93 4.59
C ILE A 75 12.75 3.62 4.53
N GLU A 76 13.56 3.22 3.55
CA GLU A 76 14.87 3.84 3.31
C GLU A 76 14.73 5.34 3.01
N GLY A 77 15.57 6.16 3.64
CA GLY A 77 15.57 7.61 3.47
C GLY A 77 14.48 8.35 4.27
N VAL A 78 13.68 7.66 5.08
CA VAL A 78 12.72 8.26 6.01
C VAL A 78 13.29 8.18 7.42
N ASP A 79 13.24 9.28 8.16
CA ASP A 79 13.74 9.30 9.55
C ASP A 79 12.86 8.47 10.49
N GLY A 80 13.48 7.64 11.33
CA GLY A 80 12.79 6.77 12.30
C GLY A 80 12.12 7.53 13.44
N GLY A 81 12.59 8.73 13.77
CA GLY A 81 12.08 9.55 14.87
C GLY A 81 10.87 10.41 14.52
N TYR A 82 10.78 10.93 13.29
CA TYR A 82 9.68 11.81 12.86
C TYR A 82 8.94 11.33 11.60
N GLY A 83 9.38 10.26 10.99
CA GLY A 83 8.81 9.73 9.75
C GLY A 83 7.56 8.84 9.90
N GLN A 84 6.84 8.89 11.03
CA GLN A 84 5.57 8.18 11.19
C GLN A 84 4.47 8.82 10.34
N TYR A 85 3.58 8.00 9.77
CA TYR A 85 2.50 8.44 8.91
C TYR A 85 1.66 9.56 9.53
N MET A 86 1.09 9.32 10.71
CA MET A 86 0.20 10.30 11.37
C MET A 86 0.94 11.56 11.81
N ARG A 87 2.21 11.46 12.18
CA ARG A 87 3.03 12.64 12.49
C ARG A 87 3.35 13.45 11.24
N ALA A 88 3.74 12.80 10.15
CA ALA A 88 4.01 13.47 8.88
C ALA A 88 2.75 14.17 8.35
N LEU A 89 1.58 13.51 8.46
CA LEU A 89 0.28 14.09 8.11
C LEU A 89 -0.02 15.34 8.94
N PHE A 90 0.11 15.25 10.28
CA PHE A 90 -0.09 16.40 11.17
C PHE A 90 0.83 17.58 10.79
N ASN A 91 2.10 17.31 10.50
CA ASN A 91 3.04 18.36 10.10
C ASN A 91 2.58 19.06 8.81
N MET A 92 2.05 18.35 7.84
CA MET A 92 1.62 18.93 6.56
C MET A 92 0.27 19.65 6.66
N GLU A 93 -0.68 19.13 7.43
CA GLU A 93 -2.01 19.70 7.53
C GLU A 93 -2.09 20.84 8.54
N GLU A 94 -1.43 20.72 9.71
CA GLU A 94 -1.58 21.65 10.80
C GLU A 94 -0.47 22.72 10.86
N LEU A 95 0.79 22.38 10.54
CA LEU A 95 1.87 23.38 10.59
C LEU A 95 1.83 24.37 9.43
N SER A 96 1.09 24.09 8.37
CA SER A 96 0.83 25.03 7.27
C SER A 96 -0.27 26.05 7.58
N THR A 97 -0.83 25.99 8.79
CA THR A 97 -1.89 26.88 9.28
C THR A 97 -1.40 27.73 10.45
N ASP A 98 -2.25 28.61 10.99
CA ASP A 98 -2.02 29.40 12.20
C ASP A 98 -2.48 28.70 13.49
N VAL A 99 -2.96 27.45 13.39
CA VAL A 99 -3.49 26.66 14.52
C VAL A 99 -2.36 26.07 15.38
N ALA A 100 -1.25 25.67 14.75
CA ALA A 100 -0.13 25.02 15.42
C ALA A 100 1.21 25.56 14.95
N THR A 101 2.21 25.51 15.85
CA THR A 101 3.60 25.79 15.51
C THR A 101 4.50 24.74 16.13
N CYS A 102 5.60 24.42 15.45
CA CYS A 102 6.65 23.54 15.97
C CYS A 102 7.86 24.36 16.37
N CYS A 103 8.30 24.20 17.62
CA CYS A 103 9.47 24.89 18.15
C CYS A 103 10.79 24.11 17.94
N TRP A 104 10.75 22.97 17.27
CA TRP A 104 11.93 22.18 16.95
C TRP A 104 12.66 22.81 15.76
N ASN A 105 13.98 22.74 15.78
CA ASN A 105 14.82 23.39 14.78
C ASN A 105 15.16 22.46 13.59
N ASP A 106 14.22 21.64 13.16
CA ASP A 106 14.39 20.83 11.96
C ASP A 106 14.13 21.70 10.73
N GLY A 107 15.10 21.77 9.82
CA GLY A 107 15.10 22.75 8.73
C GLY A 107 13.84 22.75 7.87
N GLY A 108 13.30 21.57 7.53
CA GLY A 108 12.10 21.43 6.72
C GLY A 108 10.79 21.82 7.39
N LEU A 109 10.71 21.83 8.73
CA LEU A 109 9.49 22.20 9.46
C LEU A 109 9.19 23.70 9.37
N PHE A 110 10.20 24.55 9.42
CA PHE A 110 10.03 26.00 9.24
C PHE A 110 9.56 26.35 7.84
N ASP A 111 10.00 25.61 6.83
CA ASP A 111 9.53 25.81 5.46
C ASP A 111 8.03 25.51 5.32
N ILE A 112 7.53 24.48 6.00
CA ILE A 112 6.09 24.17 6.02
C ILE A 112 5.33 25.29 6.74
N HIS A 113 5.75 25.69 7.92
CA HIS A 113 5.10 26.76 8.68
C HIS A 113 5.10 28.11 7.95
N ASN A 114 6.16 28.42 7.23
CA ASN A 114 6.27 29.66 6.47
C ASN A 114 5.69 29.57 5.05
N LEU A 115 5.04 28.47 4.68
CA LEU A 115 4.49 28.20 3.34
C LEU A 115 5.53 28.35 2.22
N ASN A 116 6.78 27.96 2.50
CA ASN A 116 7.95 28.13 1.62
C ASN A 116 8.66 26.78 1.34
N TRP A 117 7.89 25.72 1.22
CA TRP A 117 8.43 24.38 0.90
C TRP A 117 8.72 24.20 -0.57
N ASN A 118 9.52 23.19 -0.87
CA ASN A 118 9.79 22.70 -2.22
C ASN A 118 9.78 21.17 -2.26
N ALA A 119 9.93 20.60 -3.45
CA ALA A 119 9.87 19.15 -3.66
C ALA A 119 10.98 18.35 -2.95
N SER A 120 12.04 19.00 -2.44
CA SER A 120 13.12 18.36 -1.71
C SER A 120 12.94 18.41 -0.19
N ASN A 121 11.81 18.95 0.30
CA ASN A 121 11.52 18.99 1.73
C ASN A 121 11.35 17.56 2.26
N GLU A 122 12.14 17.19 3.26
CA GLU A 122 12.22 15.83 3.80
C GLU A 122 10.92 15.37 4.47
N PHE A 123 10.14 16.29 5.06
CA PHE A 123 8.85 15.96 5.68
C PHE A 123 7.77 15.66 4.61
N ILE A 124 7.78 16.42 3.51
CA ILE A 124 6.89 16.18 2.37
C ILE A 124 7.23 14.84 1.69
N LEU A 125 8.52 14.56 1.46
CA LEU A 125 8.99 13.29 0.92
C LEU A 125 8.62 12.13 1.86
N SER A 126 8.82 12.31 3.17
CA SER A 126 8.46 11.30 4.16
C SER A 126 6.96 10.96 4.09
N MET A 127 6.07 11.96 4.02
CA MET A 127 4.63 11.72 3.89
C MET A 127 4.28 11.01 2.59
N TYR A 128 4.89 11.42 1.48
CA TYR A 128 4.71 10.76 0.18
C TYR A 128 5.08 9.28 0.24
N TYR A 129 6.26 8.96 0.77
CA TYR A 129 6.71 7.57 0.91
C TYR A 129 5.81 6.76 1.84
N ARG A 130 5.36 7.35 2.96
CA ARG A 130 4.44 6.69 3.90
C ARG A 130 3.10 6.33 3.27
N ILE A 131 2.52 7.23 2.48
CA ILE A 131 1.25 6.97 1.77
C ILE A 131 1.41 5.76 0.84
N PHE A 132 2.43 5.77 -0.03
CA PHE A 132 2.57 4.71 -1.03
C PHE A 132 3.10 3.39 -0.46
N PHE A 133 3.88 3.44 0.61
CA PHE A 133 4.23 2.25 1.38
C PHE A 133 2.98 1.61 1.99
N GLN A 134 2.12 2.41 2.61
CA GLN A 134 0.86 1.93 3.21
C GLN A 134 -0.09 1.34 2.16
N ILE A 135 -0.24 1.98 1.01
CA ILE A 135 -1.02 1.46 -0.12
C ILE A 135 -0.46 0.12 -0.59
N SER A 136 0.86 0.04 -0.76
CA SER A 136 1.53 -1.19 -1.19
C SER A 136 1.35 -2.33 -0.20
N LEU A 137 1.44 -2.03 1.10
CA LEU A 137 1.23 -3.01 2.17
C LEU A 137 -0.21 -3.54 2.18
N CYS A 138 -1.21 -2.67 2.03
CA CYS A 138 -2.60 -3.07 1.92
C CYS A 138 -2.86 -3.91 0.65
N ASN A 139 -2.28 -3.51 -0.50
CA ASN A 139 -2.39 -4.27 -1.74
C ASN A 139 -1.79 -5.67 -1.61
N GLU A 140 -0.63 -5.79 -0.97
CA GLU A 140 0.01 -7.09 -0.72
C GLU A 140 -0.84 -7.95 0.22
N PHE A 141 -1.38 -7.37 1.29
CA PHE A 141 -2.30 -8.08 2.18
C PHE A 141 -3.50 -8.65 1.41
N ILE A 142 -4.16 -7.82 0.60
CA ILE A 142 -5.36 -8.21 -0.19
C ILE A 142 -4.98 -9.32 -1.18
N ARG A 143 -3.86 -9.19 -1.88
CA ARG A 143 -3.36 -10.18 -2.84
C ARG A 143 -3.10 -11.53 -2.18
N ARG A 144 -2.37 -11.53 -1.06
CA ARG A 144 -2.07 -12.75 -0.29
C ARG A 144 -3.32 -13.39 0.27
N SER A 145 -4.22 -12.58 0.84
CA SER A 145 -5.51 -13.08 1.34
C SER A 145 -6.35 -13.71 0.22
N ASN A 146 -6.45 -13.06 -0.94
CA ASN A 146 -7.20 -13.59 -2.07
C ASN A 146 -6.62 -14.93 -2.58
N ALA A 147 -5.31 -15.06 -2.64
CA ALA A 147 -4.61 -16.26 -3.07
C ALA A 147 -4.64 -17.40 -2.04
N SER A 148 -4.98 -17.11 -0.78
CA SER A 148 -4.97 -18.11 0.30
C SER A 148 -6.16 -19.07 0.20
N ASP A 149 -5.89 -20.35 0.31
CA ASP A 149 -6.85 -21.47 0.41
C ASP A 149 -6.86 -22.12 1.80
N ILE A 150 -6.32 -21.45 2.81
CA ILE A 150 -6.19 -21.95 4.17
C ILE A 150 -7.58 -22.27 4.75
N SER A 151 -7.74 -23.51 5.18
CA SER A 151 -8.95 -23.94 5.87
C SER A 151 -9.07 -23.26 7.24
N GLY A 152 -10.25 -22.72 7.56
CA GLY A 152 -10.48 -22.00 8.82
C GLY A 152 -10.16 -20.51 8.80
N TYR A 153 -9.80 -19.94 7.67
CA TYR A 153 -9.67 -18.48 7.51
C TYR A 153 -11.06 -17.83 7.38
N SER A 154 -11.84 -17.91 8.46
CA SER A 154 -13.25 -17.45 8.50
C SER A 154 -13.39 -15.93 8.43
N LEU A 155 -12.37 -15.16 8.84
CA LEU A 155 -12.36 -13.69 8.81
C LEU A 155 -11.76 -13.11 7.52
N LYS A 156 -11.47 -13.93 6.51
CA LYS A 156 -10.82 -13.52 5.26
C LYS A 156 -11.46 -12.30 4.62
N ASN A 157 -12.76 -12.33 4.37
CA ASN A 157 -13.46 -11.24 3.70
C ASN A 157 -13.51 -9.97 4.55
N ALA A 158 -13.73 -10.11 5.86
CA ALA A 158 -13.70 -8.97 6.79
C ALA A 158 -12.32 -8.30 6.81
N TYR A 159 -11.25 -9.08 6.85
CA TYR A 159 -9.89 -8.55 6.85
C TYR A 159 -9.52 -7.89 5.50
N ILE A 160 -9.97 -8.44 4.39
CA ILE A 160 -9.82 -7.82 3.07
C ILE A 160 -10.56 -6.47 3.04
N ALA A 161 -11.78 -6.40 3.55
CA ALA A 161 -12.56 -5.17 3.60
C ALA A 161 -11.88 -4.09 4.47
N GLU A 162 -11.29 -4.46 5.60
CA GLU A 162 -10.50 -3.54 6.43
C GLU A 162 -9.24 -3.04 5.71
N ALA A 163 -8.50 -3.92 5.05
CA ALA A 163 -7.32 -3.53 4.27
C ALA A 163 -7.68 -2.60 3.11
N ARG A 164 -8.84 -2.81 2.45
CA ARG A 164 -9.38 -1.90 1.44
C ARG A 164 -9.72 -0.53 2.05
N ALA A 165 -10.32 -0.50 3.23
CA ALA A 165 -10.63 0.75 3.94
C ALA A 165 -9.36 1.52 4.34
N LEU A 166 -8.31 0.84 4.81
CA LEU A 166 -7.01 1.44 5.12
C LEU A 166 -6.30 1.98 3.86
N ARG A 167 -6.37 1.24 2.74
CA ARG A 167 -5.89 1.71 1.44
C ARG A 167 -6.62 2.97 0.97
N LEU A 168 -7.94 2.96 1.10
CA LEU A 168 -8.79 4.10 0.76
C LEU A 168 -8.44 5.34 1.59
N PHE A 169 -8.17 5.17 2.89
CA PHE A 169 -7.68 6.23 3.77
C PHE A 169 -6.36 6.84 3.27
N SER A 170 -5.43 5.99 2.82
CA SER A 170 -4.17 6.47 2.27
C SER A 170 -4.33 7.18 0.93
N TYR A 171 -5.22 6.71 0.06
CA TYR A 171 -5.56 7.42 -1.18
C TYR A 171 -6.28 8.75 -0.93
N TYR A 172 -7.06 8.85 0.16
CA TYR A 172 -7.66 10.12 0.56
C TYR A 172 -6.57 11.18 0.85
N HIS A 173 -5.53 10.83 1.61
CA HIS A 173 -4.42 11.76 1.83
C HIS A 173 -3.57 11.98 0.57
N ALA A 174 -3.48 10.99 -0.32
CA ALA A 174 -2.79 11.15 -1.60
C ALA A 174 -3.49 12.18 -2.51
N ILE A 175 -4.81 12.10 -2.65
CA ILE A 175 -5.59 13.04 -3.47
C ILE A 175 -5.59 14.45 -2.88
N ASP A 176 -5.64 14.56 -1.57
CA ASP A 176 -5.65 15.83 -0.86
C ASP A 176 -4.29 16.55 -0.97
N LEU A 177 -3.22 15.90 -0.53
CA LEU A 177 -1.90 16.51 -0.43
C LEU A 177 -1.16 16.62 -1.78
N PHE A 178 -1.36 15.67 -2.70
CA PHE A 178 -0.55 15.55 -3.92
C PHE A 178 -1.37 15.62 -5.23
N GLY A 179 -2.65 15.40 -5.19
CA GLY A 179 -3.54 15.52 -6.37
C GLY A 179 -3.39 14.37 -7.36
N ASN A 180 -2.64 14.56 -8.45
CA ASN A 180 -2.35 13.50 -9.41
C ASN A 180 -1.22 12.63 -8.87
N VAL A 181 -1.46 11.33 -8.72
CA VAL A 181 -0.57 10.43 -7.98
C VAL A 181 -0.40 9.08 -8.69
N PRO A 182 0.64 8.31 -8.38
CA PRO A 182 0.73 6.92 -8.81
C PRO A 182 -0.46 6.11 -8.30
N PHE A 183 -1.01 5.24 -9.15
CA PHE A 183 -2.17 4.43 -8.80
C PHE A 183 -1.88 2.95 -8.96
N ALA A 184 -2.06 2.20 -7.88
CA ALA A 184 -1.89 0.76 -7.85
C ALA A 184 -2.91 0.11 -6.91
N THR A 185 -3.42 -1.04 -7.31
CA THR A 185 -4.27 -1.92 -6.50
C THR A 185 -3.61 -3.31 -6.40
N GLU A 186 -4.28 -4.26 -5.78
CA GLU A 186 -3.84 -5.65 -5.70
C GLU A 186 -3.69 -6.35 -7.06
N HIS A 187 -4.22 -5.76 -8.12
CA HIS A 187 -4.22 -6.37 -9.47
C HIS A 187 -2.91 -6.12 -10.25
N GLN A 188 -2.11 -5.13 -9.86
CA GLN A 188 -0.80 -4.92 -10.50
C GLN A 188 0.21 -5.97 -10.04
N SER A 189 1.03 -6.44 -10.98
CA SER A 189 2.08 -7.43 -10.70
C SER A 189 3.17 -6.83 -9.80
N VAL A 190 3.64 -7.61 -8.83
CA VAL A 190 4.84 -7.26 -8.06
C VAL A 190 6.04 -7.22 -8.99
N GLY A 191 6.87 -6.17 -8.88
CA GLY A 191 8.06 -6.00 -9.74
C GLY A 191 7.76 -5.51 -11.16
N SER A 192 6.52 -5.14 -11.49
CA SER A 192 6.23 -4.44 -12.74
C SER A 192 6.86 -3.05 -12.76
N THR A 193 7.05 -2.48 -13.95
CA THR A 193 7.41 -1.07 -14.13
C THR A 193 6.45 -0.20 -13.34
N GLY A 194 6.95 0.89 -12.74
CA GLY A 194 6.23 1.72 -11.77
C GLY A 194 4.76 2.02 -12.12
N ALA A 195 3.98 2.28 -11.10
CA ALA A 195 2.56 2.58 -11.25
C ALA A 195 2.33 3.80 -12.16
N GLU A 196 1.35 3.71 -13.05
CA GLU A 196 0.94 4.85 -13.88
C GLU A 196 0.29 5.93 -13.01
N GLN A 197 0.42 7.18 -13.45
CA GLN A 197 -0.22 8.30 -12.77
C GLN A 197 -1.72 8.33 -13.09
N ILE A 198 -2.54 8.46 -12.04
CA ILE A 198 -3.98 8.73 -12.16
C ILE A 198 -4.23 10.23 -11.97
N SER A 199 -5.20 10.77 -12.70
CA SER A 199 -5.66 12.14 -12.46
C SER A 199 -6.43 12.25 -11.14
N ARG A 200 -6.44 13.45 -10.54
CA ARG A 200 -7.22 13.72 -9.32
C ARG A 200 -8.71 13.39 -9.50
N ALA A 201 -9.28 13.73 -10.66
CA ALA A 201 -10.69 13.48 -10.96
C ALA A 201 -10.99 11.98 -11.10
N ASP A 202 -10.14 11.22 -11.80
CA ASP A 202 -10.31 9.77 -11.96
C ASP A 202 -10.09 9.04 -10.63
N LEU A 203 -9.13 9.51 -9.81
CA LEU A 203 -8.92 8.97 -8.46
C LEU A 203 -10.13 9.21 -7.56
N PHE A 204 -10.74 10.40 -7.64
CA PHE A 204 -12.00 10.70 -6.95
C PHE A 204 -13.10 9.69 -7.33
N ASP A 205 -13.30 9.43 -8.63
CA ASP A 205 -14.33 8.52 -9.11
C ASP A 205 -14.08 7.08 -8.64
N TRP A 206 -12.81 6.63 -8.68
CA TRP A 206 -12.44 5.33 -8.14
C TRP A 206 -12.71 5.26 -6.64
N MET A 207 -12.35 6.28 -5.86
CA MET A 207 -12.57 6.31 -4.41
C MET A 207 -14.07 6.34 -4.07
N GLU A 208 -14.89 7.10 -4.80
CA GLU A 208 -16.35 7.11 -4.63
C GLU A 208 -16.92 5.70 -4.86
N SER A 209 -16.48 5.02 -5.91
CA SER A 209 -16.88 3.64 -6.21
C SER A 209 -16.46 2.67 -5.10
N GLU A 210 -15.21 2.73 -4.64
CA GLU A 210 -14.66 1.87 -3.59
C GLU A 210 -15.38 2.08 -2.25
N CYS A 211 -15.69 3.34 -1.89
CA CYS A 211 -16.51 3.64 -0.71
C CYS A 211 -17.89 3.00 -0.80
N ASN A 212 -18.59 3.19 -1.92
CA ASN A 212 -19.93 2.65 -2.10
C ASN A 212 -19.96 1.12 -2.06
N ASP A 213 -18.94 0.47 -2.62
CA ASP A 213 -18.79 -0.99 -2.57
C ASP A 213 -18.59 -1.51 -1.15
N LEU A 214 -17.70 -0.88 -0.38
CA LEU A 214 -17.47 -1.21 1.04
C LEU A 214 -18.72 -0.97 1.90
N LEU A 215 -19.46 0.11 1.66
CA LEU A 215 -20.67 0.43 2.42
C LEU A 215 -21.84 -0.48 2.06
N GLY A 216 -21.95 -0.88 0.77
CA GLY A 216 -23.00 -1.78 0.31
C GLY A 216 -22.76 -3.26 0.67
N GLY A 217 -21.50 -3.64 0.93
CA GLY A 217 -21.13 -5.01 1.33
C GLY A 217 -21.45 -5.34 2.79
N SER A 218 -21.35 -6.61 3.12
CA SER A 218 -21.54 -7.15 4.48
C SER A 218 -20.23 -7.44 5.22
N ASP A 219 -19.09 -7.34 4.55
CA ASP A 219 -17.81 -7.83 5.06
C ASP A 219 -17.14 -6.82 6.01
N LEU A 220 -17.36 -5.51 5.81
CA LEU A 220 -16.91 -4.49 6.74
C LEU A 220 -17.93 -4.30 7.87
N ALA A 221 -17.47 -4.24 9.10
CA ALA A 221 -18.30 -4.07 10.28
C ALA A 221 -19.14 -2.78 10.23
N GLU A 222 -20.36 -2.82 10.74
CA GLU A 222 -21.20 -1.64 10.91
C GLU A 222 -20.56 -0.63 11.89
N PRO A 223 -20.91 0.68 11.82
CA PRO A 223 -20.31 1.71 12.65
C PRO A 223 -20.33 1.37 14.14
N GLY A 224 -19.18 1.39 14.78
CA GLY A 224 -19.01 1.08 16.19
C GLY A 224 -19.21 -0.40 16.56
N LYS A 225 -19.18 -1.31 15.57
CA LYS A 225 -19.35 -2.76 15.81
C LYS A 225 -18.07 -3.57 15.62
N ASN A 226 -16.98 -2.96 15.17
CA ASN A 226 -15.69 -3.60 15.15
C ASN A 226 -14.99 -3.51 16.52
N GLU A 227 -13.91 -4.25 16.70
CA GLU A 227 -13.04 -4.10 17.88
C GLU A 227 -12.46 -2.68 17.94
N TYR A 228 -12.20 -2.20 19.14
CA TYR A 228 -11.65 -0.87 19.35
C TYR A 228 -10.35 -0.65 18.54
N GLY A 229 -10.32 0.44 17.79
CA GLY A 229 -9.16 0.83 16.96
C GLY A 229 -9.14 0.18 15.58
N ARG A 230 -10.10 -0.67 15.23
CA ARG A 230 -10.23 -1.26 13.89
C ARG A 230 -11.21 -0.48 13.02
N CYS A 231 -10.96 -0.47 11.70
CA CYS A 231 -11.82 0.20 10.72
C CYS A 231 -13.22 -0.41 10.68
N ASP A 232 -14.20 0.44 10.42
CA ASP A 232 -15.58 0.06 10.20
C ASP A 232 -16.21 0.95 9.10
N LYS A 233 -17.49 0.75 8.80
CA LYS A 233 -18.22 1.55 7.81
C LYS A 233 -18.29 3.03 8.17
N GLY A 234 -18.21 3.39 9.45
CA GLY A 234 -18.21 4.79 9.89
C GLY A 234 -16.97 5.55 9.38
N MET A 235 -15.80 4.91 9.37
CA MET A 235 -14.60 5.47 8.76
C MET A 235 -14.79 5.72 7.25
N VAL A 236 -15.36 4.76 6.52
CA VAL A 236 -15.62 4.87 5.08
C VAL A 236 -16.65 5.97 4.78
N GLN A 237 -17.71 6.06 5.58
CA GLN A 237 -18.70 7.15 5.49
C GLN A 237 -18.04 8.52 5.67
N MET A 238 -17.13 8.66 6.64
CA MET A 238 -16.41 9.90 6.86
C MET A 238 -15.49 10.27 5.68
N ILE A 239 -14.80 9.29 5.09
CA ILE A 239 -13.98 9.52 3.89
C ILE A 239 -14.88 9.98 2.73
N LEU A 240 -16.02 9.32 2.51
CA LEU A 240 -16.96 9.67 1.44
C LEU A 240 -17.55 11.07 1.64
N ALA A 241 -17.92 11.45 2.86
CA ALA A 241 -18.38 12.79 3.17
C ALA A 241 -17.31 13.85 2.86
N LYS A 242 -16.06 13.60 3.25
CA LYS A 242 -14.91 14.49 2.93
C LYS A 242 -14.63 14.56 1.43
N LEU A 243 -14.76 13.45 0.68
CA LEU A 243 -14.68 13.45 -0.77
C LEU A 243 -15.73 14.40 -1.37
N TYR A 244 -16.97 14.28 -0.97
CA TYR A 244 -18.06 15.11 -1.49
C TYR A 244 -17.93 16.59 -1.12
N LEU A 245 -17.41 16.92 0.06
CA LEU A 245 -17.10 18.29 0.46
C LEU A 245 -16.06 18.95 -0.45
N ASN A 246 -15.07 18.17 -0.91
CA ASN A 246 -13.98 18.66 -1.75
C ASN A 246 -14.21 18.43 -3.27
N ALA A 247 -15.35 17.87 -3.66
CA ALA A 247 -15.64 17.49 -5.05
C ALA A 247 -15.54 18.65 -6.03
N GLU A 248 -15.95 19.87 -5.65
CA GLU A 248 -15.84 21.04 -6.50
C GLU A 248 -14.37 21.36 -6.86
N VAL A 249 -13.46 21.26 -5.87
CA VAL A 249 -12.03 21.50 -6.07
C VAL A 249 -11.36 20.35 -6.82
N TRP A 250 -11.71 19.10 -6.50
CA TRP A 250 -10.98 17.93 -7.00
C TRP A 250 -11.50 17.44 -8.35
N LYS A 251 -12.79 17.64 -8.62
CA LYS A 251 -13.49 17.14 -9.83
C LYS A 251 -14.18 18.24 -10.64
N GLY A 252 -14.22 19.49 -10.15
CA GLY A 252 -14.89 20.60 -10.81
C GLY A 252 -16.43 20.59 -10.70
N THR A 253 -16.99 19.78 -9.80
CA THR A 253 -18.45 19.67 -9.62
C THR A 253 -18.78 19.60 -8.14
N ALA A 254 -19.58 20.55 -7.64
CA ALA A 254 -20.03 20.58 -6.24
C ALA A 254 -20.95 19.38 -5.92
N MET A 255 -20.73 18.74 -4.77
CA MET A 255 -21.52 17.60 -4.29
C MET A 255 -21.93 17.75 -2.81
N TYR A 256 -22.18 18.97 -2.36
CA TYR A 256 -22.47 19.29 -0.95
C TYR A 256 -23.70 18.58 -0.42
N ASP A 257 -24.75 18.40 -1.24
CA ASP A 257 -25.96 17.67 -0.84
C ASP A 257 -25.65 16.18 -0.53
N LYS A 258 -24.73 15.57 -1.29
CA LYS A 258 -24.28 14.21 -1.00
C LYS A 258 -23.42 14.13 0.27
N ALA A 259 -22.67 15.18 0.60
CA ALA A 259 -21.88 15.24 1.82
C ALA A 259 -22.74 15.37 3.07
N ALA A 260 -23.93 15.94 2.95
CA ALA A 260 -24.87 16.16 4.06
C ALA A 260 -25.81 14.96 4.31
N ALA A 261 -25.95 14.05 3.32
CA ALA A 261 -26.82 12.89 3.38
C ALA A 261 -26.16 11.70 4.11
#